data_2494d4f0de37dcce5eb83add6baba606
#
_entry.id   2494d4f0de37dcce5eb83add6baba606
#
_cell.length_a   1.000
_cell.length_b   1.000
_cell.length_c   1.000
_cell.angle_alpha   90.00
_cell.angle_beta   90.00
_cell.angle_gamma   90.00
#
_symmetry.space_group_name_H-M   'P 1'
#
loop_
_entity.id
_entity.type
_entity.pdbx_description
1 polymer ?
#
loop_
_entity_poly.entity_id
_entity_poly.type
_entity_poly.pdbx_seq_one_letter_code
_entity_poly.pdbx_strand_id
1 'polypeptide(L)'
;MKNKYDVLVIGGGPAGALAARTAVEKGLSALLVEKRPAIGAPVRCAEGLGKEALAEFMEPDERWISAEMTGAGIVAPDGFEMRLESAMAGSKVGYILDRKVFDRDLVWQAADAGAEISVKTRASAPILEDGVVKGARLEYCGQVSHVKADVVIAADGVESKFARWCGIDTTVPMREIMSGMQYVMTDIDIDPNATIFYLGNEIAPEGYLWVFPKGERAANVGIGISGKKSGEGHRAKDYLNRFVKKTFPDGKTIECIVGGVSVCRPLECTVGDGLVLVGDAARVVDPLTGGGIYNSMFTGRLAANVAADCIAKGDLTKSALMAYDKSWRESKMGKTIERNYLIKEYLIKLPDEKLNAIIHSVSKMNLKEFSTISLIKEIIRVNPKLLVELGVLAASLR
;
A
#
# COMPACT_ATOMS: atom_id res chain seq x y z
N MET A 1 -5.72 -14.09 26.56
CA MET A 1 -6.76 -13.40 25.75
C MET A 1 -8.00 -13.24 26.59
N LYS A 2 -8.46 -11.99 26.75
CA LYS A 2 -9.69 -11.65 27.49
C LYS A 2 -10.91 -11.87 26.57
N ASN A 3 -12.10 -11.88 27.14
CA ASN A 3 -13.35 -12.01 26.38
C ASN A 3 -13.88 -10.68 25.82
N LYS A 4 -13.33 -9.54 26.31
CA LYS A 4 -13.69 -8.20 25.85
C LYS A 4 -12.47 -7.27 25.88
N TYR A 5 -12.39 -6.41 24.85
CA TYR A 5 -11.44 -5.30 24.71
C TYR A 5 -12.17 -4.03 24.25
N ASP A 6 -11.54 -2.88 24.40
CA ASP A 6 -12.06 -1.64 23.83
C ASP A 6 -11.87 -1.67 22.30
N VAL A 7 -10.71 -2.17 21.83
CA VAL A 7 -10.39 -2.29 20.39
C VAL A 7 -9.93 -3.69 20.02
N LEU A 8 -10.54 -4.26 18.99
CA LEU A 8 -10.07 -5.48 18.34
C LEU A 8 -9.49 -5.12 16.96
N VAL A 9 -8.21 -5.40 16.73
CA VAL A 9 -7.53 -5.16 15.46
C VAL A 9 -7.35 -6.49 14.71
N ILE A 10 -7.83 -6.56 13.48
CA ILE A 10 -7.76 -7.78 12.65
C ILE A 10 -6.72 -7.60 11.55
N GLY A 11 -5.56 -8.21 11.72
CA GLY A 11 -4.41 -8.18 10.82
C GLY A 11 -3.19 -7.48 11.41
N GLY A 12 -2.04 -8.15 11.36
CA GLY A 12 -0.74 -7.73 11.93
C GLY A 12 0.19 -7.04 10.92
N GLY A 13 -0.34 -6.42 9.86
CA GLY A 13 0.43 -5.57 8.96
C GLY A 13 0.62 -4.14 9.51
N PRO A 14 1.28 -3.23 8.75
CA PRO A 14 1.57 -1.87 9.21
C PRO A 14 0.35 -1.09 9.71
N ALA A 15 -0.80 -1.24 9.06
CA ALA A 15 -2.03 -0.58 9.50
C ALA A 15 -2.50 -1.07 10.87
N GLY A 16 -2.54 -2.39 11.06
CA GLY A 16 -2.99 -2.98 12.33
C GLY A 16 -2.02 -2.75 13.47
N ALA A 17 -0.72 -2.81 13.20
CA ALA A 17 0.32 -2.54 14.21
C ALA A 17 0.19 -1.12 14.76
N LEU A 18 0.09 -0.11 13.87
CA LEU A 18 -0.10 1.28 14.27
C LEU A 18 -1.45 1.52 14.96
N ALA A 19 -2.51 0.84 14.50
CA ALA A 19 -3.81 0.93 15.17
C ALA A 19 -3.76 0.37 16.60
N ALA A 20 -3.17 -0.80 16.80
CA ALA A 20 -3.06 -1.42 18.12
C ALA A 20 -2.17 -0.59 19.06
N ARG A 21 -0.98 -0.16 18.59
CA ARG A 21 -0.08 0.71 19.34
C ARG A 21 -0.80 1.99 19.78
N THR A 22 -1.40 2.71 18.84
CA THR A 22 -2.07 3.97 19.14
C THR A 22 -3.25 3.81 20.09
N ALA A 23 -4.03 2.71 19.97
CA ALA A 23 -5.13 2.43 20.88
C ALA A 23 -4.64 2.31 22.35
N VAL A 24 -3.55 1.56 22.58
CA VAL A 24 -3.02 1.41 23.95
C VAL A 24 -2.33 2.67 24.45
N GLU A 25 -1.66 3.44 23.59
CA GLU A 25 -1.11 4.77 23.91
C GLU A 25 -2.22 5.77 24.32
N LYS A 26 -3.47 5.55 23.89
CA LYS A 26 -4.67 6.29 24.30
C LYS A 26 -5.34 5.73 25.56
N GLY A 27 -4.74 4.73 26.21
CA GLY A 27 -5.26 4.12 27.42
C GLY A 27 -6.33 3.05 27.19
N LEU A 28 -6.56 2.62 25.95
CA LEU A 28 -7.53 1.59 25.62
C LEU A 28 -6.90 0.18 25.72
N SER A 29 -7.70 -0.82 26.08
CA SER A 29 -7.31 -2.21 25.94
C SER A 29 -7.44 -2.64 24.48
N ALA A 30 -6.35 -3.19 23.88
CA ALA A 30 -6.35 -3.61 22.49
C ALA A 30 -5.87 -5.07 22.34
N LEU A 31 -6.57 -5.83 21.49
CA LEU A 31 -6.15 -7.13 21.00
C LEU A 31 -5.87 -7.04 19.50
N LEU A 32 -4.66 -7.41 19.05
CA LEU A 32 -4.33 -7.60 17.66
C LEU A 32 -4.27 -9.08 17.34
N VAL A 33 -5.02 -9.51 16.33
CA VAL A 33 -5.00 -10.90 15.84
C VAL A 33 -4.44 -10.98 14.42
N GLU A 34 -3.56 -11.96 14.18
CA GLU A 34 -2.99 -12.24 12.86
C GLU A 34 -3.21 -13.72 12.51
N LYS A 35 -3.80 -13.98 11.33
CA LYS A 35 -4.11 -15.35 10.86
C LYS A 35 -2.88 -16.22 10.60
N ARG A 36 -1.74 -15.59 10.28
CA ARG A 36 -0.48 -16.27 10.00
C ARG A 36 0.29 -16.56 11.27
N PRO A 37 1.17 -17.59 11.26
CA PRO A 37 1.96 -17.94 12.44
C PRO A 37 3.09 -16.93 12.72
N ALA A 38 3.41 -16.05 11.79
CA ALA A 38 4.45 -15.05 11.92
C ALA A 38 4.04 -13.71 11.30
N ILE A 39 4.36 -12.63 11.98
CA ILE A 39 4.23 -11.27 11.46
C ILE A 39 5.26 -11.06 10.35
N GLY A 40 4.88 -10.30 9.31
CA GLY A 40 5.75 -9.95 8.19
C GLY A 40 6.03 -11.09 7.19
N ALA A 41 5.45 -12.27 7.34
CA ALA A 41 5.68 -13.41 6.46
C ALA A 41 4.37 -14.06 5.98
N PRO A 42 4.26 -14.39 4.66
CA PRO A 42 5.16 -14.01 3.58
C PRO A 42 5.03 -12.51 3.23
N VAL A 43 6.13 -11.89 2.84
CA VAL A 43 6.12 -10.52 2.31
C VAL A 43 5.43 -10.50 0.96
N ARG A 44 4.62 -9.47 0.69
CA ARG A 44 3.97 -9.23 -0.60
C ARG A 44 4.09 -7.75 -0.97
N CYS A 45 5.33 -7.30 -1.15
CA CYS A 45 5.65 -5.88 -1.31
C CYS A 45 7.00 -5.72 -2.00
N ALA A 46 7.20 -4.62 -2.73
CA ALA A 46 8.51 -4.19 -3.22
C ALA A 46 9.37 -3.51 -2.13
N GLU A 47 8.76 -3.19 -0.97
CA GLU A 47 9.41 -2.75 0.26
C GLU A 47 9.94 -1.31 0.28
N GLY A 48 9.61 -0.50 -0.71
CA GLY A 48 10.01 0.91 -0.74
C GLY A 48 9.17 1.80 0.20
N LEU A 49 9.84 2.67 0.97
CA LEU A 49 9.21 3.67 1.84
C LEU A 49 10.02 4.96 1.86
N GLY A 50 9.36 6.11 1.62
CA GLY A 50 10.00 7.42 1.65
C GLY A 50 10.50 7.82 3.06
N LYS A 51 11.63 8.54 3.14
CA LYS A 51 12.22 8.98 4.41
C LYS A 51 11.28 9.86 5.22
N GLU A 52 10.69 10.89 4.61
CA GLU A 52 9.74 11.78 5.28
C GLU A 52 8.49 11.02 5.75
N ALA A 53 8.05 10.04 4.96
CA ALA A 53 6.90 9.21 5.30
C ALA A 53 7.17 8.32 6.52
N LEU A 54 8.39 7.79 6.65
CA LEU A 54 8.81 7.02 7.81
C LEU A 54 8.94 7.90 9.07
N ALA A 55 9.60 9.06 8.93
CA ALA A 55 9.87 9.99 10.03
C ALA A 55 8.60 10.51 10.73
N GLU A 56 7.44 10.42 10.09
CA GLU A 56 6.16 10.76 10.72
C GLU A 56 5.75 9.78 11.84
N PHE A 57 6.32 8.57 11.84
CA PHE A 57 5.92 7.47 12.73
C PHE A 57 7.04 6.98 13.64
N MET A 58 8.29 7.02 13.16
CA MET A 58 9.44 6.48 13.89
C MET A 58 10.77 6.92 13.27
N GLU A 59 11.83 6.80 14.05
CA GLU A 59 13.19 6.93 13.55
C GLU A 59 13.60 5.72 12.70
N PRO A 60 14.46 5.89 11.70
CA PRO A 60 15.01 4.79 10.92
C PRO A 60 15.90 3.89 11.79
N ASP A 61 15.89 2.58 11.50
CA ASP A 61 16.68 1.57 12.20
C ASP A 61 17.33 0.61 11.20
N GLU A 62 18.64 0.46 11.29
CA GLU A 62 19.45 -0.39 10.42
C GLU A 62 19.02 -1.86 10.40
N ARG A 63 18.34 -2.34 11.46
CA ARG A 63 17.87 -3.74 11.55
C ARG A 63 16.90 -4.11 10.43
N TRP A 64 16.15 -3.16 9.91
CA TRP A 64 15.15 -3.41 8.88
C TRP A 64 15.32 -2.52 7.62
N ILE A 65 16.38 -1.71 7.53
CA ILE A 65 16.76 -1.01 6.30
C ILE A 65 17.69 -1.90 5.50
N SER A 66 17.22 -2.42 4.35
CA SER A 66 18.04 -3.21 3.43
C SER A 66 18.93 -2.33 2.55
N ALA A 67 18.43 -1.16 2.14
CA ALA A 67 19.18 -0.19 1.36
C ALA A 67 18.59 1.22 1.53
N GLU A 68 19.46 2.23 1.43
CA GLU A 68 19.08 3.64 1.41
C GLU A 68 19.22 4.19 0.00
N MET A 69 18.15 4.77 -0.52
CA MET A 69 18.11 5.29 -1.89
C MET A 69 18.53 6.76 -1.93
N THR A 70 19.37 7.09 -2.88
CA THR A 70 19.76 8.47 -3.20
C THR A 70 19.17 8.95 -4.52
N GLY A 71 18.53 8.05 -5.29
CA GLY A 71 17.91 8.37 -6.55
C GLY A 71 16.82 7.39 -6.98
N ALA A 72 16.19 7.72 -8.09
CA ALA A 72 15.25 6.85 -8.79
C ALA A 72 15.43 7.00 -10.30
N GLY A 73 15.19 5.93 -11.05
CA GLY A 73 15.20 5.92 -12.51
C GLY A 73 13.85 5.48 -13.08
N ILE A 74 13.46 6.09 -14.19
CA ILE A 74 12.32 5.66 -14.99
C ILE A 74 12.84 5.34 -16.39
N VAL A 75 12.69 4.09 -16.80
CA VAL A 75 13.06 3.62 -18.14
C VAL A 75 11.82 3.60 -19.01
N ALA A 76 11.86 4.38 -20.06
CA ALA A 76 10.81 4.50 -21.07
C ALA A 76 10.75 3.23 -21.97
N PRO A 77 9.63 3.00 -22.70
CA PRO A 77 9.53 1.87 -23.64
C PRO A 77 10.64 1.77 -24.69
N ASP A 78 11.19 2.91 -25.14
CA ASP A 78 12.31 2.97 -26.11
C ASP A 78 13.70 2.73 -25.47
N GLY A 79 13.74 2.51 -24.14
CA GLY A 79 14.97 2.27 -23.39
C GLY A 79 15.65 3.53 -22.86
N PHE A 80 15.10 4.73 -23.11
CA PHE A 80 15.61 5.96 -22.52
C PHE A 80 15.42 5.95 -21.00
N GLU A 81 16.49 6.18 -20.26
CA GLU A 81 16.44 6.27 -18.80
C GLU A 81 16.45 7.73 -18.33
N MET A 82 15.40 8.12 -17.65
CA MET A 82 15.34 9.40 -16.91
C MET A 82 15.73 9.16 -15.45
N ARG A 83 16.83 9.79 -15.01
CA ARG A 83 17.29 9.71 -13.61
C ARG A 83 16.83 10.92 -12.80
N LEU A 84 16.38 10.64 -11.59
CA LEU A 84 15.98 11.60 -10.58
C LEU A 84 16.94 11.47 -9.38
N GLU A 85 17.82 12.44 -9.19
CA GLU A 85 18.72 12.48 -8.02
C GLU A 85 17.99 12.98 -6.77
N SER A 86 18.56 12.72 -5.58
CA SER A 86 17.95 13.07 -4.30
C SER A 86 17.58 14.55 -4.17
N ALA A 87 18.42 15.46 -4.67
CA ALA A 87 18.12 16.88 -4.70
C ALA A 87 16.88 17.26 -5.54
N MET A 88 16.46 16.38 -6.46
CA MET A 88 15.35 16.54 -7.37
C MET A 88 14.14 15.67 -6.97
N ALA A 89 14.39 14.54 -6.32
CA ALA A 89 13.36 13.60 -5.88
C ALA A 89 12.68 14.04 -4.57
N GLY A 90 13.30 14.92 -3.80
CA GLY A 90 12.79 15.40 -2.51
C GLY A 90 12.40 14.24 -1.58
N SER A 91 11.21 14.29 -1.01
CA SER A 91 10.64 13.24 -0.14
C SER A 91 10.45 11.86 -0.79
N LYS A 92 10.73 11.71 -2.08
CA LYS A 92 10.61 10.44 -2.82
C LYS A 92 11.84 9.55 -2.69
N VAL A 93 12.96 10.07 -2.20
CA VAL A 93 14.11 9.27 -1.78
C VAL A 93 13.75 8.58 -0.47
N GLY A 94 14.10 7.32 -0.34
CA GLY A 94 13.62 6.52 0.77
C GLY A 94 14.53 5.35 1.11
N TYR A 95 13.94 4.40 1.75
CA TYR A 95 14.54 3.14 2.14
C TYR A 95 13.87 1.98 1.41
N ILE A 96 14.65 0.96 1.12
CA ILE A 96 14.11 -0.37 0.84
C ILE A 96 14.22 -1.16 2.15
N LEU A 97 13.06 -1.60 2.64
CA LEU A 97 12.95 -2.25 3.93
C LEU A 97 13.17 -3.76 3.83
N ASP A 98 13.53 -4.41 4.93
CA ASP A 98 13.19 -5.79 5.18
C ASP A 98 11.86 -5.84 5.94
N ARG A 99 10.77 -6.05 5.25
CA ARG A 99 9.44 -6.08 5.84
C ARG A 99 9.20 -7.26 6.79
N LYS A 100 9.98 -8.32 6.68
CA LYS A 100 9.93 -9.41 7.66
C LYS A 100 10.37 -8.92 9.04
N VAL A 101 11.37 -8.04 9.08
CA VAL A 101 11.86 -7.42 10.31
C VAL A 101 11.02 -6.19 10.67
N PHE A 102 10.76 -5.30 9.72
CA PHE A 102 10.01 -4.06 9.93
C PHE A 102 8.61 -4.29 10.49
N ASP A 103 7.82 -5.19 9.90
CA ASP A 103 6.46 -5.46 10.38
C ASP A 103 6.47 -6.07 11.78
N ARG A 104 7.48 -6.90 12.09
CA ARG A 104 7.68 -7.44 13.45
C ARG A 104 8.01 -6.35 14.45
N ASP A 105 8.89 -5.43 14.08
CA ASP A 105 9.26 -4.30 14.92
C ASP A 105 8.04 -3.42 15.25
N LEU A 106 7.20 -3.13 14.23
CA LEU A 106 5.95 -2.40 14.45
C LEU A 106 5.00 -3.09 15.43
N VAL A 107 4.83 -4.41 15.30
CA VAL A 107 3.95 -5.18 16.21
C VAL A 107 4.60 -5.34 17.58
N TRP A 108 5.94 -5.45 17.66
CA TRP A 108 6.66 -5.45 18.93
C TRP A 108 6.45 -4.14 19.67
N GLN A 109 6.58 -2.98 19.00
CA GLN A 109 6.29 -1.69 19.60
C GLN A 109 4.83 -1.59 20.11
N ALA A 110 3.87 -2.20 19.41
CA ALA A 110 2.49 -2.27 19.89
C ALA A 110 2.37 -3.14 21.16
N ALA A 111 3.07 -4.28 21.21
CA ALA A 111 3.09 -5.18 22.36
C ALA A 111 3.78 -4.53 23.57
N ASP A 112 4.91 -3.86 23.34
CA ASP A 112 5.67 -3.14 24.37
C ASP A 112 4.86 -1.99 24.98
N ALA A 113 4.03 -1.32 24.16
CA ALA A 113 3.06 -0.32 24.61
C ALA A 113 1.88 -0.92 25.40
N GLY A 114 1.69 -2.26 25.40
CA GLY A 114 0.67 -2.97 26.19
C GLY A 114 -0.46 -3.62 25.37
N ALA A 115 -0.38 -3.66 24.04
CA ALA A 115 -1.35 -4.39 23.22
C ALA A 115 -1.16 -5.91 23.39
N GLU A 116 -2.26 -6.64 23.53
CA GLU A 116 -2.22 -8.10 23.46
C GLU A 116 -2.14 -8.55 22.01
N ILE A 117 -1.19 -9.45 21.69
CA ILE A 117 -0.93 -9.93 20.33
C ILE A 117 -1.23 -11.43 20.26
N SER A 118 -2.00 -11.85 19.26
CA SER A 118 -2.29 -13.25 19.03
C SER A 118 -2.05 -13.64 17.57
N VAL A 119 -0.91 -14.24 17.28
CA VAL A 119 -0.59 -14.79 15.95
C VAL A 119 -1.26 -16.15 15.75
N LYS A 120 -1.30 -16.65 14.50
CA LYS A 120 -2.01 -17.88 14.11
C LYS A 120 -3.51 -17.86 14.53
N THR A 121 -4.03 -16.67 14.77
CA THR A 121 -5.41 -16.42 15.21
C THR A 121 -6.19 -15.73 14.10
N ARG A 122 -7.15 -16.43 13.56
CA ARG A 122 -7.95 -15.95 12.43
C ARG A 122 -9.31 -15.45 12.92
N ALA A 123 -9.66 -14.21 12.58
CA ALA A 123 -11.04 -13.78 12.62
C ALA A 123 -11.83 -14.50 11.51
N SER A 124 -12.83 -15.28 11.87
CA SER A 124 -13.58 -16.15 10.95
C SER A 124 -15.01 -15.69 10.70
N ALA A 125 -15.56 -14.84 11.58
CA ALA A 125 -16.85 -14.17 11.42
C ALA A 125 -16.92 -12.93 12.33
N PRO A 126 -17.76 -11.92 12.01
CA PRO A 126 -18.10 -10.87 12.95
C PRO A 126 -19.07 -11.37 14.04
N ILE A 127 -19.05 -10.72 15.18
CA ILE A 127 -20.15 -10.77 16.15
C ILE A 127 -21.02 -9.55 15.87
N LEU A 128 -22.26 -9.78 15.47
CA LEU A 128 -23.23 -8.75 15.16
C LEU A 128 -24.36 -8.78 16.19
N GLU A 129 -24.69 -7.61 16.75
CA GLU A 129 -25.86 -7.38 17.63
C GLU A 129 -26.66 -6.23 17.01
N ASP A 130 -27.88 -6.49 16.59
CA ASP A 130 -28.77 -5.52 15.93
C ASP A 130 -28.11 -4.78 14.72
N GLY A 131 -27.27 -5.52 13.95
CA GLY A 131 -26.53 -4.96 12.82
C GLY A 131 -25.24 -4.22 13.18
N VAL A 132 -24.96 -4.02 14.46
CA VAL A 132 -23.73 -3.37 14.96
C VAL A 132 -22.63 -4.41 15.16
N VAL A 133 -21.41 -4.11 14.71
CA VAL A 133 -20.24 -4.97 14.94
C VAL A 133 -19.81 -4.83 16.40
N LYS A 134 -19.81 -5.95 17.13
CA LYS A 134 -19.50 -6.04 18.56
C LYS A 134 -18.29 -6.95 18.85
N GLY A 135 -17.53 -7.33 17.85
CA GLY A 135 -16.36 -8.19 17.98
C GLY A 135 -16.21 -9.19 16.87
N ALA A 136 -15.48 -10.27 17.13
CA ALA A 136 -15.23 -11.32 16.17
C ALA A 136 -15.19 -12.72 16.82
N ARG A 137 -15.60 -13.72 16.02
CA ARG A 137 -15.30 -15.12 16.26
C ARG A 137 -13.86 -15.37 15.79
N LEU A 138 -13.03 -15.85 16.70
CA LEU A 138 -11.62 -16.12 16.50
C LEU A 138 -11.36 -17.62 16.48
N GLU A 139 -10.44 -18.05 15.61
CA GLU A 139 -9.99 -19.43 15.51
C GLU A 139 -8.48 -19.52 15.74
N TYR A 140 -8.07 -20.27 16.74
CA TYR A 140 -6.68 -20.55 17.09
C TYR A 140 -6.47 -22.05 17.28
N CYS A 141 -5.63 -22.67 16.43
CA CYS A 141 -5.28 -24.10 16.53
C CYS A 141 -6.50 -25.02 16.70
N GLY A 142 -7.60 -24.78 15.99
CA GLY A 142 -8.84 -25.56 16.07
C GLY A 142 -9.79 -25.14 17.21
N GLN A 143 -9.34 -24.30 18.11
CA GLN A 143 -10.18 -23.75 19.18
C GLN A 143 -10.90 -22.49 18.69
N VAL A 144 -12.17 -22.37 19.05
CA VAL A 144 -13.02 -21.23 18.74
C VAL A 144 -13.26 -20.40 20.00
N SER A 145 -13.09 -19.10 19.89
CA SER A 145 -13.43 -18.15 20.93
C SER A 145 -14.25 -16.98 20.35
N HIS A 146 -15.01 -16.31 21.20
CA HIS A 146 -15.76 -15.12 20.86
C HIS A 146 -15.22 -13.96 21.67
N VAL A 147 -14.64 -12.97 20.98
CA VAL A 147 -14.08 -11.80 21.62
C VAL A 147 -14.93 -10.59 21.24
N LYS A 148 -15.50 -9.95 22.25
CA LYS A 148 -16.24 -8.69 22.10
C LYS A 148 -15.27 -7.51 22.06
N ALA A 149 -15.65 -6.46 21.32
CA ALA A 149 -14.94 -5.19 21.29
C ALA A 149 -15.93 -4.05 21.11
N ASP A 150 -15.59 -2.90 21.66
CA ASP A 150 -16.38 -1.69 21.45
C ASP A 150 -16.19 -1.19 20.01
N VAL A 151 -14.96 -1.23 19.47
CA VAL A 151 -14.66 -0.97 18.06
C VAL A 151 -13.80 -2.09 17.47
N VAL A 152 -14.13 -2.54 16.27
CA VAL A 152 -13.30 -3.44 15.47
C VAL A 152 -12.60 -2.64 14.37
N ILE A 153 -11.26 -2.73 14.30
CA ILE A 153 -10.47 -2.15 13.22
C ILE A 153 -10.06 -3.28 12.25
N ALA A 154 -10.66 -3.29 11.06
CA ALA A 154 -10.36 -4.26 10.01
C ALA A 154 -9.13 -3.81 9.22
N ALA A 155 -7.99 -4.46 9.48
CA ALA A 155 -6.69 -4.29 8.85
C ALA A 155 -6.25 -5.55 8.08
N ASP A 156 -7.23 -6.33 7.56
CA ASP A 156 -7.05 -7.66 6.97
C ASP A 156 -6.56 -7.63 5.51
N GLY A 157 -6.13 -6.45 5.05
CA GLY A 157 -5.43 -6.25 3.80
C GLY A 157 -6.35 -6.34 2.57
N VAL A 158 -5.75 -6.52 1.38
CA VAL A 158 -6.46 -6.50 0.09
C VAL A 158 -7.59 -7.56 0.00
N GLU A 159 -7.48 -8.66 0.74
CA GLU A 159 -8.54 -9.68 0.80
C GLU A 159 -9.80 -9.16 1.49
N SER A 160 -9.67 -8.33 2.52
CA SER A 160 -10.73 -7.60 3.23
C SER A 160 -12.03 -8.39 3.45
N LYS A 161 -11.88 -9.63 3.93
CA LYS A 161 -13.02 -10.54 4.11
C LYS A 161 -13.93 -10.12 5.26
N PHE A 162 -13.32 -9.57 6.33
CA PHE A 162 -14.07 -9.22 7.53
C PHE A 162 -15.10 -8.14 7.24
N ALA A 163 -14.70 -7.10 6.51
CA ALA A 163 -15.61 -6.03 6.12
C ALA A 163 -16.78 -6.53 5.26
N ARG A 164 -16.53 -7.47 4.32
CA ARG A 164 -17.61 -8.10 3.52
C ARG A 164 -18.59 -8.88 4.38
N TRP A 165 -18.11 -9.58 5.38
CA TRP A 165 -18.99 -10.28 6.33
C TRP A 165 -19.84 -9.31 7.17
N CYS A 166 -19.37 -8.07 7.33
CA CYS A 166 -20.12 -6.99 7.98
C CYS A 166 -21.01 -6.19 7.01
N GLY A 167 -21.13 -6.61 5.75
CA GLY A 167 -22.02 -5.99 4.75
C GLY A 167 -21.39 -4.85 3.95
N ILE A 168 -20.07 -4.55 4.10
CA ILE A 168 -19.36 -3.56 3.29
C ILE A 168 -18.72 -4.27 2.09
N ASP A 169 -19.15 -3.97 0.88
CA ASP A 169 -18.53 -4.56 -0.32
C ASP A 169 -17.14 -4.00 -0.60
N THR A 170 -16.15 -4.83 -0.31
CA THR A 170 -14.73 -4.54 -0.57
C THR A 170 -14.19 -5.29 -1.79
N THR A 171 -15.06 -5.85 -2.64
CA THR A 171 -14.65 -6.58 -3.84
C THR A 171 -13.94 -5.66 -4.83
N VAL A 172 -12.70 -5.99 -5.21
CA VAL A 172 -11.92 -5.24 -6.19
C VAL A 172 -12.21 -5.79 -7.58
N PRO A 173 -12.67 -4.97 -8.54
CA PRO A 173 -12.83 -5.38 -9.94
C PRO A 173 -11.49 -5.85 -10.54
N MET A 174 -11.52 -6.87 -11.40
CA MET A 174 -10.31 -7.43 -12.03
C MET A 174 -9.46 -6.38 -12.76
N ARG A 175 -10.09 -5.38 -13.38
CA ARG A 175 -9.37 -4.28 -14.06
C ARG A 175 -8.62 -3.35 -13.10
N GLU A 176 -8.96 -3.36 -11.83
CA GLU A 176 -8.44 -2.46 -10.79
C GLU A 176 -7.56 -3.20 -9.77
N ILE A 177 -7.28 -4.48 -10.02
CA ILE A 177 -6.26 -5.24 -9.29
C ILE A 177 -5.05 -5.44 -10.18
N MET A 178 -3.87 -5.17 -9.67
CA MET A 178 -2.61 -5.50 -10.34
C MET A 178 -2.21 -6.92 -9.93
N SER A 179 -1.99 -7.77 -10.92
CA SER A 179 -1.38 -9.09 -10.71
C SER A 179 0.13 -8.90 -10.59
N GLY A 180 0.66 -9.08 -9.39
CA GLY A 180 2.06 -8.86 -9.08
C GLY A 180 2.84 -10.16 -8.92
N MET A 181 4.07 -10.16 -9.41
CA MET A 181 5.07 -11.19 -9.17
C MET A 181 6.43 -10.53 -8.96
N GLN A 182 7.20 -11.03 -8.01
CA GLN A 182 8.51 -10.52 -7.66
C GLN A 182 9.47 -11.66 -7.35
N TYR A 183 10.70 -11.53 -7.79
CA TYR A 183 11.83 -12.32 -7.33
C TYR A 183 12.70 -11.48 -6.39
N VAL A 184 13.14 -12.07 -5.28
CA VAL A 184 14.32 -11.59 -4.57
C VAL A 184 15.52 -12.24 -5.26
N MET A 185 16.35 -11.43 -5.88
CA MET A 185 17.48 -11.90 -6.68
C MET A 185 18.82 -11.49 -6.07
N THR A 186 19.84 -12.30 -6.29
CA THR A 186 21.24 -12.02 -5.96
C THR A 186 22.15 -12.31 -7.15
N ASP A 187 23.41 -11.92 -7.03
CA ASP A 187 24.40 -12.00 -8.12
C ASP A 187 23.99 -11.23 -9.38
N ILE A 188 23.36 -10.08 -9.21
CA ILE A 188 22.94 -9.19 -10.28
C ILE A 188 23.72 -7.87 -10.25
N ASP A 189 23.96 -7.32 -11.45
CA ASP A 189 24.59 -6.00 -11.60
C ASP A 189 23.50 -4.91 -11.60
N ILE A 190 23.49 -4.08 -10.58
CA ILE A 190 22.50 -3.03 -10.36
C ILE A 190 23.16 -1.78 -9.79
N ASP A 191 22.49 -0.64 -9.89
CA ASP A 191 22.79 0.54 -9.10
C ASP A 191 22.24 0.34 -7.68
N PRO A 192 23.09 0.16 -6.65
CA PRO A 192 22.60 -0.14 -5.29
C PRO A 192 21.93 1.07 -4.61
N ASN A 193 22.02 2.26 -5.21
CA ASN A 193 21.54 3.51 -4.64
C ASN A 193 20.27 4.05 -5.31
N ALA A 194 19.75 3.39 -6.35
CA ALA A 194 18.61 3.86 -7.10
C ALA A 194 17.52 2.79 -7.29
N THR A 195 16.27 3.17 -7.06
CA THR A 195 15.12 2.37 -7.50
C THR A 195 14.86 2.61 -8.97
N ILE A 196 14.69 1.56 -9.78
CA ILE A 196 14.44 1.67 -11.21
C ILE A 196 13.05 1.13 -11.55
N PHE A 197 12.30 1.92 -12.32
CA PHE A 197 10.99 1.57 -12.83
C PHE A 197 11.05 1.46 -14.35
N TYR A 198 10.54 0.36 -14.91
CA TYR A 198 10.45 0.14 -16.36
C TYR A 198 9.00 0.24 -16.79
N LEU A 199 8.72 1.12 -17.73
CA LEU A 199 7.39 1.34 -18.30
C LEU A 199 7.32 0.77 -19.72
N GLY A 200 6.09 0.53 -20.20
CA GLY A 200 5.81 0.10 -21.56
C GLY A 200 4.97 -1.17 -21.65
N ASN A 201 4.12 -1.22 -22.67
CA ASN A 201 3.16 -2.31 -22.83
C ASN A 201 3.81 -3.65 -23.19
N GLU A 202 5.00 -3.62 -23.83
CA GLU A 202 5.77 -4.83 -24.08
C GLU A 202 6.49 -5.38 -22.85
N ILE A 203 6.78 -4.51 -21.86
CA ILE A 203 7.45 -4.86 -20.61
C ILE A 203 6.42 -5.24 -19.55
N ALA A 204 5.42 -4.39 -19.31
CA ALA A 204 4.42 -4.56 -18.26
C ALA A 204 3.07 -3.95 -18.71
N PRO A 205 2.20 -4.70 -19.39
CA PRO A 205 0.93 -4.19 -19.93
C PRO A 205 0.05 -3.54 -18.85
N GLU A 206 -0.29 -2.25 -19.04
CA GLU A 206 -1.07 -1.44 -18.11
C GLU A 206 -0.49 -1.40 -16.68
N GLY A 207 0.84 -1.52 -16.55
CA GLY A 207 1.54 -1.54 -15.28
C GLY A 207 2.99 -1.11 -15.38
N TYR A 208 3.84 -1.64 -14.53
CA TYR A 208 5.28 -1.39 -14.56
C TYR A 208 6.08 -2.55 -13.94
N LEU A 209 7.38 -2.60 -14.28
CA LEU A 209 8.35 -3.48 -13.66
C LEU A 209 9.29 -2.64 -12.79
N TRP A 210 9.78 -3.21 -11.70
CA TRP A 210 10.68 -2.53 -10.77
C TRP A 210 11.92 -3.35 -10.45
N VAL A 211 13.02 -2.64 -10.19
CA VAL A 211 14.25 -3.18 -9.59
C VAL A 211 14.55 -2.32 -8.37
N PHE A 212 14.39 -2.87 -7.18
CA PHE A 212 14.58 -2.19 -5.91
C PHE A 212 15.74 -2.86 -5.14
N PRO A 213 16.88 -2.19 -4.99
CA PRO A 213 18.07 -2.75 -4.35
C PRO A 213 17.81 -3.25 -2.91
N LYS A 214 18.42 -4.39 -2.58
CA LYS A 214 18.48 -4.92 -1.20
C LYS A 214 19.93 -5.13 -0.75
N GLY A 215 20.85 -4.39 -1.31
CA GLY A 215 22.30 -4.44 -1.12
C GLY A 215 23.03 -4.26 -2.45
N GLU A 216 24.34 -4.45 -2.44
CA GLU A 216 25.23 -4.17 -3.58
C GLU A 216 24.90 -4.98 -4.83
N ARG A 217 24.52 -6.25 -4.67
CA ARG A 217 24.27 -7.20 -5.76
C ARG A 217 22.98 -7.98 -5.58
N ALA A 218 22.03 -7.43 -4.83
CA ALA A 218 20.74 -8.05 -4.56
C ALA A 218 19.61 -7.04 -4.74
N ALA A 219 18.47 -7.49 -5.27
CA ALA A 219 17.28 -6.64 -5.42
C ALA A 219 15.98 -7.43 -5.41
N ASN A 220 14.92 -6.70 -5.10
CA ASN A 220 13.55 -7.06 -5.44
C ASN A 220 13.32 -6.71 -6.91
N VAL A 221 13.26 -7.71 -7.78
CA VAL A 221 12.94 -7.56 -9.21
C VAL A 221 11.53 -8.06 -9.42
N GLY A 222 10.61 -7.16 -9.74
CA GLY A 222 9.22 -7.52 -9.80
C GLY A 222 8.42 -6.77 -10.85
N ILE A 223 7.21 -7.21 -11.08
CA ILE A 223 6.29 -6.68 -12.07
C ILE A 223 4.86 -6.66 -11.55
N GLY A 224 4.11 -5.64 -11.91
CA GLY A 224 2.67 -5.58 -11.78
C GLY A 224 2.04 -5.37 -13.15
N ILE A 225 1.08 -6.19 -13.51
CA ILE A 225 0.27 -6.01 -14.73
C ILE A 225 -1.22 -5.96 -14.36
N SER A 226 -2.03 -5.29 -15.16
CA SER A 226 -3.48 -5.24 -14.95
C SER A 226 -4.08 -6.66 -14.91
N GLY A 227 -4.93 -6.93 -13.90
CA GLY A 227 -5.64 -8.19 -13.80
C GLY A 227 -6.55 -8.46 -14.99
N LYS A 228 -7.04 -7.42 -15.66
CA LYS A 228 -7.75 -7.53 -16.95
C LYS A 228 -6.85 -8.19 -17.99
N LYS A 229 -5.59 -7.75 -18.11
CA LYS A 229 -4.62 -8.32 -19.04
C LYS A 229 -4.28 -9.78 -18.70
N SER A 230 -4.24 -10.13 -17.43
CA SER A 230 -4.09 -11.52 -17.01
C SER A 230 -5.23 -12.40 -17.52
N GLY A 231 -6.47 -11.89 -17.56
CA GLY A 231 -7.63 -12.55 -18.16
C GLY A 231 -7.55 -12.70 -19.69
N GLU A 232 -6.78 -11.83 -20.36
CA GLU A 232 -6.50 -11.86 -21.79
C GLU A 232 -5.31 -12.79 -22.15
N GLY A 233 -4.76 -13.54 -21.18
CA GLY A 233 -3.64 -14.47 -21.39
C GLY A 233 -2.26 -13.88 -21.09
N HIS A 234 -2.16 -12.60 -20.74
CA HIS A 234 -0.91 -11.98 -20.31
C HIS A 234 -0.63 -12.34 -18.84
N ARG A 235 0.50 -12.94 -18.55
CA ARG A 235 0.85 -13.37 -17.19
C ARG A 235 2.08 -12.63 -16.69
N ALA A 236 2.01 -12.05 -15.51
CA ALA A 236 3.13 -11.36 -14.85
C ALA A 236 4.42 -12.21 -14.86
N LYS A 237 4.29 -13.53 -14.62
CA LYS A 237 5.39 -14.49 -14.65
C LYS A 237 6.16 -14.48 -15.98
N ASP A 238 5.45 -14.47 -17.10
CA ASP A 238 6.09 -14.61 -18.43
C ASP A 238 6.86 -13.34 -18.79
N TYR A 239 6.32 -12.18 -18.44
CA TYR A 239 6.98 -10.89 -18.60
C TYR A 239 8.21 -10.77 -17.70
N LEU A 240 8.08 -11.09 -16.42
CA LEU A 240 9.18 -11.05 -15.47
C LEU A 240 10.31 -12.00 -15.86
N ASN A 241 10.00 -13.24 -16.25
CA ASN A 241 10.99 -14.22 -16.71
C ASN A 241 11.75 -13.74 -17.95
N ARG A 242 11.04 -13.13 -18.91
CA ARG A 242 11.65 -12.57 -20.12
C ARG A 242 12.61 -11.43 -19.77
N PHE A 243 12.19 -10.53 -18.89
CA PHE A 243 13.03 -9.43 -18.42
C PHE A 243 14.28 -9.95 -17.69
N VAL A 244 14.11 -10.84 -16.71
CA VAL A 244 15.22 -11.40 -15.93
C VAL A 244 16.21 -12.13 -16.82
N LYS A 245 15.74 -12.97 -17.74
CA LYS A 245 16.61 -13.69 -18.69
C LYS A 245 17.42 -12.74 -19.58
N LYS A 246 16.86 -11.60 -19.96
CA LYS A 246 17.54 -10.60 -20.81
C LYS A 246 18.51 -9.73 -20.01
N THR A 247 18.11 -9.30 -18.80
CA THR A 247 18.82 -8.25 -18.04
C THR A 247 19.79 -8.85 -17.02
N PHE A 248 19.42 -9.97 -16.41
CA PHE A 248 20.19 -10.65 -15.34
C PHE A 248 20.37 -12.13 -15.63
N PRO A 249 21.03 -12.51 -16.75
CA PRO A 249 21.13 -13.92 -17.19
C PRO A 249 21.80 -14.84 -16.18
N ASP A 250 22.76 -14.32 -15.41
CA ASP A 250 23.54 -15.08 -14.41
C ASP A 250 22.95 -14.92 -12.97
N GLY A 251 21.95 -14.06 -12.82
CA GLY A 251 21.32 -13.77 -11.54
C GLY A 251 20.59 -14.98 -10.95
N LYS A 252 20.59 -15.08 -9.62
CA LYS A 252 19.96 -16.18 -8.87
C LYS A 252 18.74 -15.71 -8.14
N THR A 253 17.63 -16.41 -8.31
CA THR A 253 16.40 -16.17 -7.56
C THR A 253 16.44 -16.93 -6.25
N ILE A 254 16.31 -16.23 -5.13
CA ILE A 254 16.29 -16.82 -3.77
C ILE A 254 14.90 -16.86 -3.14
N GLU A 255 13.97 -15.99 -3.59
CA GLU A 255 12.57 -16.01 -3.15
C GLU A 255 11.65 -15.60 -4.31
N CYS A 256 10.48 -16.23 -4.39
CA CYS A 256 9.42 -15.89 -5.34
C CYS A 256 8.18 -15.43 -4.57
N ILE A 257 7.72 -14.24 -4.89
CA ILE A 257 6.59 -13.58 -4.22
C ILE A 257 5.49 -13.32 -5.24
N VAL A 258 4.24 -13.66 -4.89
CA VAL A 258 3.05 -13.38 -5.73
C VAL A 258 2.02 -12.68 -4.88
N GLY A 259 1.36 -11.70 -5.48
CA GLY A 259 0.31 -10.95 -4.78
C GLY A 259 -0.55 -10.11 -5.71
N GLY A 260 -1.64 -9.60 -5.17
CA GLY A 260 -2.47 -8.61 -5.84
C GLY A 260 -2.38 -7.27 -5.10
N VAL A 261 -2.36 -6.18 -5.86
CA VAL A 261 -2.41 -4.81 -5.33
C VAL A 261 -3.65 -4.13 -5.89
N SER A 262 -4.51 -3.61 -5.02
CA SER A 262 -5.65 -2.81 -5.45
C SER A 262 -5.19 -1.42 -5.85
N VAL A 263 -5.44 -1.04 -7.11
CA VAL A 263 -5.13 0.29 -7.66
C VAL A 263 -6.41 1.03 -8.05
N CYS A 264 -7.47 0.75 -7.30
CA CYS A 264 -8.80 1.32 -7.48
C CYS A 264 -8.99 2.60 -6.66
N ARG A 265 -10.14 3.23 -6.88
CA ARG A 265 -10.59 4.26 -5.94
C ARG A 265 -10.81 3.67 -4.55
N PRO A 266 -10.59 4.46 -3.50
CA PRO A 266 -11.02 4.09 -2.15
C PRO A 266 -12.51 3.72 -2.12
N LEU A 267 -12.89 2.95 -1.11
CA LEU A 267 -14.31 2.68 -0.84
C LEU A 267 -15.07 3.98 -0.63
N GLU A 268 -16.35 4.03 -1.01
CA GLU A 268 -17.20 5.19 -0.76
C GLU A 268 -17.33 5.52 0.73
N CYS A 269 -17.27 4.49 1.57
CA CYS A 269 -17.30 4.61 3.02
C CYS A 269 -16.41 3.53 3.64
N THR A 270 -15.55 3.92 4.58
CA THR A 270 -14.61 3.03 5.26
C THR A 270 -14.99 2.73 6.71
N VAL A 271 -16.26 3.00 7.08
CA VAL A 271 -16.78 2.75 8.44
C VAL A 271 -18.15 2.10 8.43
N GLY A 272 -18.45 1.36 9.47
CA GLY A 272 -19.77 0.83 9.84
C GLY A 272 -20.03 1.09 11.33
N ASP A 273 -21.20 0.67 11.83
CA ASP A 273 -21.48 0.73 13.27
C ASP A 273 -20.55 -0.22 14.02
N GLY A 274 -19.67 0.32 14.88
CA GLY A 274 -18.63 -0.41 15.59
C GLY A 274 -17.46 -0.93 14.71
N LEU A 275 -17.32 -0.47 13.45
CA LEU A 275 -16.33 -0.96 12.50
C LEU A 275 -15.60 0.16 11.78
N VAL A 276 -14.26 0.05 11.68
CA VAL A 276 -13.40 0.93 10.88
C VAL A 276 -12.47 0.08 9.98
N LEU A 277 -12.37 0.43 8.71
CA LEU A 277 -11.46 -0.22 7.75
C LEU A 277 -10.21 0.64 7.56
N VAL A 278 -9.03 0.01 7.53
CA VAL A 278 -7.74 0.69 7.38
C VAL A 278 -6.83 0.00 6.37
N GLY A 279 -5.85 0.73 5.85
CA GLY A 279 -4.88 0.19 4.90
C GLY A 279 -5.52 -0.34 3.62
N ASP A 280 -4.99 -1.44 3.09
CA ASP A 280 -5.48 -2.03 1.85
C ASP A 280 -6.95 -2.50 1.95
N ALA A 281 -7.44 -2.81 3.16
CA ALA A 281 -8.84 -3.15 3.38
C ALA A 281 -9.77 -1.95 3.09
N ALA A 282 -9.30 -0.73 3.30
CA ALA A 282 -9.99 0.53 2.95
C ALA A 282 -9.67 1.01 1.53
N ARG A 283 -8.86 0.26 0.76
CA ARG A 283 -8.37 0.63 -0.58
C ARG A 283 -7.61 1.96 -0.60
N VAL A 284 -6.73 2.19 0.37
CA VAL A 284 -5.93 3.43 0.45
C VAL A 284 -4.51 3.28 -0.13
N VAL A 285 -4.25 2.24 -0.91
CA VAL A 285 -3.04 2.14 -1.72
C VAL A 285 -3.00 3.28 -2.73
N ASP A 286 -1.84 3.87 -2.97
CA ASP A 286 -1.67 4.85 -4.05
C ASP A 286 -1.88 4.17 -5.41
N PRO A 287 -2.88 4.57 -6.19
CA PRO A 287 -3.24 3.85 -7.41
C PRO A 287 -2.22 3.97 -8.54
N LEU A 288 -1.35 4.99 -8.49
CA LEU A 288 -0.34 5.25 -9.52
C LEU A 288 0.96 4.48 -9.25
N THR A 289 1.38 4.46 -7.98
CA THR A 289 2.67 3.89 -7.59
C THR A 289 2.55 2.51 -6.94
N GLY A 290 1.36 2.08 -6.52
CA GLY A 290 1.16 0.88 -5.72
C GLY A 290 1.68 1.01 -4.28
N GLY A 291 2.11 2.21 -3.86
CA GLY A 291 2.63 2.48 -2.51
C GLY A 291 1.53 2.43 -1.46
N GLY A 292 1.70 1.61 -0.42
CA GLY A 292 0.68 1.40 0.61
C GLY A 292 1.18 1.44 2.05
N ILE A 293 2.48 1.35 2.30
CA ILE A 293 3.03 1.24 3.67
C ILE A 293 2.67 2.49 4.48
N TYR A 294 3.02 3.69 3.98
CA TYR A 294 2.70 4.96 4.64
C TYR A 294 1.20 5.12 4.86
N ASN A 295 0.41 4.91 3.81
CA ASN A 295 -1.05 5.08 3.87
C ASN A 295 -1.69 4.12 4.89
N SER A 296 -1.15 2.90 5.00
CA SER A 296 -1.56 1.91 5.99
C SER A 296 -1.25 2.37 7.42
N MET A 297 -0.03 2.83 7.66
CA MET A 297 0.38 3.35 8.98
C MET A 297 -0.45 4.57 9.36
N PHE A 298 -0.63 5.52 8.44
CA PHE A 298 -1.43 6.73 8.65
C PHE A 298 -2.88 6.42 9.02
N THR A 299 -3.55 5.56 8.24
CA THR A 299 -4.95 5.22 8.47
C THR A 299 -5.13 4.38 9.73
N GLY A 300 -4.19 3.50 10.07
CA GLY A 300 -4.21 2.73 11.32
C GLY A 300 -4.14 3.64 12.55
N ARG A 301 -3.19 4.57 12.58
CA ARG A 301 -3.04 5.57 13.66
C ARG A 301 -4.29 6.45 13.77
N LEU A 302 -4.79 6.96 12.65
CA LEU A 302 -5.98 7.81 12.64
C LEU A 302 -7.23 7.09 13.13
N ALA A 303 -7.43 5.84 12.71
CA ALA A 303 -8.57 5.02 13.13
C ALA A 303 -8.60 4.81 14.65
N ALA A 304 -7.45 4.51 15.25
CA ALA A 304 -7.35 4.32 16.69
C ALA A 304 -7.61 5.63 17.48
N ASN A 305 -7.13 6.77 16.98
CA ASN A 305 -7.41 8.07 17.59
C ASN A 305 -8.92 8.37 17.58
N VAL A 306 -9.60 8.20 16.44
CA VAL A 306 -11.05 8.43 16.34
C VAL A 306 -11.83 7.41 17.16
N ALA A 307 -11.41 6.14 17.17
CA ALA A 307 -12.03 5.11 18.02
C ALA A 307 -11.97 5.49 19.50
N ALA A 308 -10.82 6.00 19.98
CA ALA A 308 -10.67 6.46 21.35
C ALA A 308 -11.63 7.62 21.69
N ASP A 309 -11.75 8.59 20.80
CA ASP A 309 -12.68 9.71 20.98
C ASP A 309 -14.14 9.26 21.01
N CYS A 310 -14.52 8.30 20.16
CA CYS A 310 -15.87 7.74 20.08
C CYS A 310 -16.19 6.89 21.31
N ILE A 311 -15.26 6.06 21.79
CA ILE A 311 -15.41 5.25 23.00
C ILE A 311 -15.59 6.16 24.22
N ALA A 312 -14.77 7.21 24.35
CA ALA A 312 -14.88 8.19 25.45
C ALA A 312 -16.23 8.90 25.49
N LYS A 313 -16.86 9.11 24.33
CA LYS A 313 -18.20 9.71 24.19
C LYS A 313 -19.34 8.69 24.32
N GLY A 314 -19.07 7.40 24.32
CA GLY A 314 -20.05 6.33 24.29
C GLY A 314 -20.88 6.25 23.00
N ASP A 315 -20.40 6.86 21.89
CA ASP A 315 -21.05 6.85 20.58
C ASP A 315 -20.16 6.13 19.53
N LEU A 316 -20.55 4.89 19.22
CA LEU A 316 -19.84 4.01 18.29
C LEU A 316 -20.62 3.80 16.99
N THR A 317 -21.58 4.67 16.73
CA THR A 317 -22.36 4.63 15.50
C THR A 317 -21.49 4.94 14.28
N LYS A 318 -21.92 4.45 13.11
CA LYS A 318 -21.32 4.83 11.83
C LYS A 318 -21.19 6.35 11.70
N SER A 319 -22.19 7.11 12.16
CA SER A 319 -22.17 8.59 12.10
C SER A 319 -21.02 9.19 12.89
N ALA A 320 -20.75 8.70 14.10
CA ALA A 320 -19.62 9.15 14.92
C ALA A 320 -18.28 8.75 14.31
N LEU A 321 -18.16 7.50 13.85
CA LEU A 321 -16.95 6.97 13.21
C LEU A 321 -16.67 7.60 11.83
N MET A 322 -17.64 8.25 11.18
CA MET A 322 -17.42 9.02 9.94
C MET A 322 -16.37 10.14 10.10
N ALA A 323 -16.05 10.57 11.30
CA ALA A 323 -14.94 11.49 11.55
C ALA A 323 -13.61 10.95 11.02
N TYR A 324 -13.38 9.62 11.12
CA TYR A 324 -12.23 8.95 10.54
C TYR A 324 -12.24 9.02 9.01
N ASP A 325 -13.36 8.60 8.38
CA ASP A 325 -13.49 8.56 6.92
C ASP A 325 -13.27 9.96 6.30
N LYS A 326 -13.87 10.99 6.90
CA LYS A 326 -13.69 12.38 6.50
C LYS A 326 -12.24 12.84 6.65
N SER A 327 -11.63 12.58 7.81
CA SER A 327 -10.28 13.08 8.13
C SER A 327 -9.21 12.53 7.18
N TRP A 328 -9.22 11.23 6.85
CA TRP A 328 -8.23 10.71 5.94
C TRP A 328 -8.46 11.20 4.50
N ARG A 329 -9.73 11.35 4.04
CA ARG A 329 -10.04 11.85 2.69
C ARG A 329 -9.61 13.31 2.49
N GLU A 330 -9.83 14.15 3.49
CA GLU A 330 -9.47 15.57 3.47
C GLU A 330 -7.96 15.80 3.65
N SER A 331 -7.21 14.80 4.10
CA SER A 331 -5.76 14.87 4.27
C SER A 331 -5.01 15.01 2.92
N LYS A 332 -3.74 15.41 2.98
CA LYS A 332 -2.84 15.41 1.82
C LYS A 332 -2.78 14.02 1.15
N MET A 333 -2.77 12.95 1.96
CA MET A 333 -2.75 11.58 1.49
C MET A 333 -4.02 11.25 0.66
N GLY A 334 -5.21 11.49 1.21
CA GLY A 334 -6.48 11.20 0.54
C GLY A 334 -6.64 11.96 -0.77
N LYS A 335 -6.31 13.25 -0.80
CA LYS A 335 -6.30 14.07 -2.01
C LYS A 335 -5.29 13.56 -3.05
N THR A 336 -4.15 13.06 -2.59
CA THR A 336 -3.14 12.46 -3.49
C THR A 336 -3.64 11.16 -4.11
N ILE A 337 -4.28 10.27 -3.35
CA ILE A 337 -4.87 9.03 -3.86
C ILE A 337 -5.88 9.32 -4.96
N GLU A 338 -6.82 10.24 -4.73
CA GLU A 338 -7.87 10.56 -5.69
C GLU A 338 -7.28 11.15 -7.00
N ARG A 339 -6.32 12.07 -6.88
CA ARG A 339 -5.61 12.63 -8.03
C ARG A 339 -4.82 11.56 -8.78
N ASN A 340 -4.08 10.70 -8.08
CA ASN A 340 -3.23 9.67 -8.68
C ASN A 340 -4.08 8.58 -9.35
N TYR A 341 -5.29 8.32 -8.87
CA TYR A 341 -6.24 7.45 -9.56
C TYR A 341 -6.56 7.96 -10.97
N LEU A 342 -6.87 9.26 -11.09
CA LEU A 342 -7.19 9.87 -12.39
C LEU A 342 -5.98 9.85 -13.34
N ILE A 343 -4.77 10.11 -12.82
CA ILE A 343 -3.54 10.04 -13.61
C ILE A 343 -3.30 8.61 -14.10
N LYS A 344 -3.44 7.60 -13.24
CA LYS A 344 -3.30 6.20 -13.60
C LYS A 344 -4.28 5.81 -14.71
N GLU A 345 -5.57 6.14 -14.56
CA GLU A 345 -6.62 5.83 -15.56
C GLU A 345 -6.31 6.42 -16.95
N TYR A 346 -5.53 7.48 -16.98
CA TYR A 346 -5.04 8.05 -18.22
C TYR A 346 -3.80 7.32 -18.74
N LEU A 347 -2.77 7.17 -17.92
CA LEU A 347 -1.47 6.63 -18.34
C LEU A 347 -1.58 5.20 -18.88
N ILE A 348 -2.41 4.35 -18.26
CA ILE A 348 -2.59 2.95 -18.69
C ILE A 348 -3.21 2.79 -20.09
N LYS A 349 -3.80 3.85 -20.66
CA LYS A 349 -4.40 3.85 -21.99
C LYS A 349 -3.44 4.34 -23.08
N LEU A 350 -2.27 4.83 -22.69
CA LEU A 350 -1.33 5.42 -23.64
C LEU A 350 -0.57 4.32 -24.39
N PRO A 351 -0.38 4.49 -25.70
CA PRO A 351 0.59 3.68 -26.45
C PRO A 351 2.02 4.08 -26.07
N ASP A 352 2.98 3.18 -26.33
CA ASP A 352 4.37 3.34 -25.93
C ASP A 352 5.03 4.61 -26.51
N GLU A 353 4.67 5.02 -27.71
CA GLU A 353 5.19 6.27 -28.32
C GLU A 353 4.79 7.52 -27.52
N LYS A 354 3.59 7.51 -26.91
CA LYS A 354 3.14 8.62 -26.05
C LYS A 354 3.83 8.58 -24.68
N LEU A 355 4.04 7.41 -24.12
CA LEU A 355 4.82 7.25 -22.89
C LEU A 355 6.25 7.76 -23.09
N ASN A 356 6.92 7.39 -24.19
CA ASN A 356 8.23 7.91 -24.59
C ASN A 356 8.22 9.44 -24.64
N ALA A 357 7.28 10.03 -25.38
CA ALA A 357 7.18 11.47 -25.53
C ALA A 357 7.03 12.20 -24.18
N ILE A 358 6.24 11.64 -23.26
CA ILE A 358 6.06 12.21 -21.90
C ILE A 358 7.36 12.12 -21.12
N ILE A 359 8.02 10.96 -21.06
CA ILE A 359 9.24 10.75 -20.27
C ILE A 359 10.38 11.62 -20.79
N HIS A 360 10.59 11.65 -22.12
CA HIS A 360 11.57 12.54 -22.75
C HIS A 360 11.30 14.03 -22.52
N SER A 361 10.03 14.41 -22.43
CA SER A 361 9.66 15.79 -22.16
C SER A 361 9.90 16.17 -20.71
N VAL A 362 9.51 15.31 -19.78
CA VAL A 362 9.71 15.49 -18.33
C VAL A 362 11.23 15.55 -18.00
N SER A 363 12.06 14.75 -18.68
CA SER A 363 13.51 14.74 -18.46
C SER A 363 14.20 16.07 -18.80
N LYS A 364 13.59 16.89 -19.67
CA LYS A 364 14.09 18.21 -20.05
C LYS A 364 13.66 19.34 -19.12
N MET A 365 12.75 19.07 -18.18
CA MET A 365 12.26 20.04 -17.22
C MET A 365 13.32 20.30 -16.14
N ASN A 366 13.28 21.51 -15.54
CA ASN A 366 14.04 21.75 -14.33
C ASN A 366 13.40 20.98 -13.16
N LEU A 367 13.96 19.81 -12.84
CA LEU A 367 13.39 18.85 -11.90
C LEU A 367 13.39 19.31 -10.43
N LYS A 368 14.01 20.49 -10.11
CA LYS A 368 13.86 21.12 -8.78
C LYS A 368 12.40 21.46 -8.45
N GLU A 369 11.55 21.55 -9.45
CA GLU A 369 10.11 21.81 -9.34
C GLU A 369 9.26 20.59 -9.72
N PHE A 370 9.83 19.37 -9.74
CA PHE A 370 9.09 18.17 -10.11
C PHE A 370 7.99 17.88 -9.09
N SER A 371 6.78 18.11 -9.51
CA SER A 371 5.57 17.83 -8.75
C SER A 371 4.57 17.07 -9.62
N THR A 372 3.58 16.45 -8.99
CA THR A 372 2.47 15.85 -9.75
C THR A 372 1.77 16.88 -10.64
N ILE A 373 1.77 18.15 -10.24
CA ILE A 373 1.19 19.26 -11.04
C ILE A 373 2.05 19.53 -12.27
N SER A 374 3.38 19.53 -12.15
CA SER A 374 4.26 19.71 -13.31
C SER A 374 4.18 18.52 -14.28
N LEU A 375 4.04 17.30 -13.78
CA LEU A 375 3.77 16.12 -14.59
C LEU A 375 2.43 16.25 -15.36
N ILE A 376 1.36 16.69 -14.70
CA ILE A 376 0.06 16.92 -15.35
C ILE A 376 0.17 17.97 -16.45
N LYS A 377 0.85 19.09 -16.19
CA LYS A 377 1.07 20.14 -17.21
C LYS A 377 1.79 19.58 -18.43
N GLU A 378 2.78 18.73 -18.21
CA GLU A 378 3.54 18.12 -19.30
C GLU A 378 2.73 17.08 -20.08
N ILE A 379 1.95 16.27 -19.40
CA ILE A 379 1.00 15.35 -20.02
C ILE A 379 0.01 16.12 -20.92
N ILE A 380 -0.51 17.25 -20.45
CA ILE A 380 -1.39 18.13 -21.23
C ILE A 380 -0.66 18.72 -22.43
N ARG A 381 0.60 19.14 -22.27
CA ARG A 381 1.41 19.71 -23.36
C ARG A 381 1.65 18.70 -24.48
N VAL A 382 1.96 17.46 -24.13
CA VAL A 382 2.19 16.35 -25.08
C VAL A 382 0.87 15.88 -25.74
N ASN A 383 -0.25 16.04 -25.04
CA ASN A 383 -1.56 15.68 -25.57
C ASN A 383 -2.66 16.74 -25.23
N PRO A 384 -2.77 17.83 -26.02
CA PRO A 384 -3.71 18.92 -25.73
C PRO A 384 -5.19 18.51 -25.71
N LYS A 385 -5.58 17.41 -26.36
CA LYS A 385 -6.97 16.90 -26.32
C LYS A 385 -7.43 16.54 -24.91
N LEU A 386 -6.48 16.30 -24.01
CA LEU A 386 -6.71 16.06 -22.59
C LEU A 386 -7.28 17.24 -21.82
N LEU A 387 -7.12 18.47 -22.27
CA LEU A 387 -7.74 19.63 -21.59
C LEU A 387 -9.25 19.46 -21.41
N VAL A 388 -9.90 18.76 -22.32
CA VAL A 388 -11.36 18.51 -22.28
C VAL A 388 -11.67 17.39 -21.26
N GLU A 389 -10.85 16.32 -21.21
CA GLU A 389 -11.04 15.19 -20.29
C GLU A 389 -10.54 15.53 -18.87
N LEU A 390 -9.50 16.35 -18.76
CA LEU A 390 -8.90 16.81 -17.51
C LEU A 390 -9.54 18.10 -16.97
N GLY A 391 -10.52 18.66 -17.63
CA GLY A 391 -11.31 19.78 -17.09
C GLY A 391 -11.89 19.47 -15.70
N VAL A 392 -12.21 18.21 -15.44
CA VAL A 392 -12.57 17.68 -14.13
C VAL A 392 -11.37 17.67 -13.18
N LEU A 393 -10.15 17.37 -13.67
CA LEU A 393 -8.91 17.35 -12.88
C LEU A 393 -8.45 18.78 -12.51
N ALA A 394 -8.58 19.72 -13.41
CA ALA A 394 -8.23 21.13 -13.16
C ALA A 394 -9.13 21.78 -12.09
N ALA A 395 -10.38 21.35 -11.99
CA ALA A 395 -11.29 21.77 -10.94
C ALA A 395 -10.95 21.17 -9.55
N SER A 396 -10.35 19.98 -9.50
CA SER A 396 -9.91 19.31 -8.27
C SER A 396 -8.51 19.74 -7.78
N LEU A 397 -7.80 20.56 -8.58
CA LEU A 397 -6.47 21.10 -8.26
C LEU A 397 -6.53 22.53 -7.69
N ARG A 398 -7.72 23.11 -7.60
CA ARG A 398 -8.01 24.35 -6.86
C ARG A 398 -8.50 24.02 -5.45
#